data_d6ac113b031bd5e2bcb6f1fc3156f833
#
_entry.id   d6ac113b031bd5e2bcb6f1fc3156f833
#
_cell.length_a   1.000
_cell.length_b   1.000
_cell.length_c   1.000
_cell.angle_alpha   90.00
_cell.angle_beta   90.00
_cell.angle_gamma   90.00
#
_symmetry.space_group_name_H-M   'P 1'
#
loop_
_entity.id
_entity.type
_entity.pdbx_description
1 polymer ?
#
loop_
_entity_poly.entity_id
_entity_poly.type
_entity_poly.pdbx_seq_one_letter_code
_entity_poly.pdbx_strand_id
1 'polypeptide(L)'
;MFTAAQRMEMVLRGTADIPNVLVHSTSDYLISPAVFPTYFIKDKVSAFGINCELDIRIFGMRIAPALGMTHRFVGTEPDCSVTAQYNDCLKRELPGFGIAVTELPRMEIEGEAVSASKVRRALESGEWSTVQRLTPETTWRYLREEWE
;
A
#
# COMPACT_ATOMS: atom_id res chain seq x y z
N MET A 1 -8.79 5.37 11.63
CA MET A 1 -9.69 4.25 11.86
C MET A 1 -8.92 2.98 12.24
N PHE A 2 -8.11 2.35 11.38
CA PHE A 2 -7.32 1.17 11.77
C PHE A 2 -5.94 1.52 12.32
N THR A 3 -5.57 0.89 13.44
CA THR A 3 -4.20 0.95 13.98
C THR A 3 -3.20 0.23 13.06
N ALA A 4 -1.90 0.43 13.27
CA ALA A 4 -0.87 -0.30 12.54
C ALA A 4 -0.95 -1.81 12.82
N ALA A 5 -1.24 -2.20 14.08
CA ALA A 5 -1.40 -3.59 14.47
C ALA A 5 -2.59 -4.26 13.77
N GLN A 6 -3.75 -3.60 13.70
CA GLN A 6 -4.92 -4.13 12.99
C GLN A 6 -4.67 -4.30 11.49
N ARG A 7 -3.97 -3.34 10.85
CA ARG A 7 -3.60 -3.49 9.43
C ARG A 7 -2.65 -4.66 9.22
N MET A 8 -1.68 -4.84 10.11
CA MET A 8 -0.74 -5.98 10.06
C MET A 8 -1.49 -7.30 10.21
N GLU A 9 -2.41 -7.40 11.16
CA GLU A 9 -3.22 -8.60 11.38
C GLU A 9 -4.04 -8.97 10.14
N MET A 10 -4.71 -7.99 9.51
CA MET A 10 -5.44 -8.23 8.26
C MET A 10 -4.54 -8.77 7.13
N VAL A 11 -3.32 -8.25 7.00
CA VAL A 11 -2.36 -8.75 6.00
C VAL A 11 -1.89 -10.15 6.35
N LEU A 12 -1.54 -10.42 7.59
CA LEU A 12 -1.11 -11.76 8.06
C LEU A 12 -2.19 -12.81 7.81
N ARG A 13 -3.45 -12.53 8.17
CA ARG A 13 -4.58 -13.43 7.91
C ARG A 13 -4.84 -13.60 6.41
N GLY A 14 -4.70 -12.52 5.63
CA GLY A 14 -4.95 -12.54 4.18
C GLY A 14 -3.87 -13.23 3.36
N THR A 15 -2.72 -13.54 3.94
CA THR A 15 -1.59 -14.18 3.26
C THR A 15 -1.17 -15.51 3.90
N ALA A 16 -1.90 -15.96 4.92
CA ALA A 16 -1.53 -17.15 5.71
C ALA A 16 -1.49 -18.46 4.91
N ASP A 17 -2.24 -18.54 3.83
CA ASP A 17 -2.32 -19.69 2.93
C ASP A 17 -1.31 -19.62 1.77
N ILE A 18 -0.52 -18.56 1.67
CA ILE A 18 0.48 -18.36 0.61
C ILE A 18 1.87 -18.76 1.13
N PRO A 19 2.43 -19.90 0.71
CA PRO A 19 3.61 -20.50 1.38
C PRO A 19 4.91 -19.70 1.24
N ASN A 20 4.99 -18.79 0.25
CA ASN A 20 6.23 -18.04 -0.04
C ASN A 20 6.09 -16.55 0.29
N VAL A 21 5.16 -16.17 1.17
CA VAL A 21 4.98 -14.80 1.62
C VAL A 21 5.59 -14.59 2.99
N LEU A 22 6.43 -13.57 3.10
CA LEU A 22 6.92 -13.04 4.37
C LEU A 22 6.33 -11.64 4.59
N VAL A 23 5.54 -11.49 5.64
CA VAL A 23 5.00 -10.19 6.04
C VAL A 23 5.94 -9.52 7.03
N HIS A 24 6.41 -8.33 6.70
CA HIS A 24 7.34 -7.57 7.53
C HIS A 24 6.90 -6.11 7.66
N SER A 25 7.05 -5.53 8.84
CA SER A 25 6.85 -4.09 9.05
C SER A 25 8.02 -3.31 8.45
N THR A 26 7.73 -2.25 7.74
CA THR A 26 8.75 -1.32 7.23
C THR A 26 9.15 -0.25 8.25
N SER A 27 8.46 -0.20 9.40
CA SER A 27 8.68 0.79 10.47
C SER A 27 8.76 2.21 9.88
N ASP A 28 9.72 3.02 10.32
CA ASP A 28 9.94 4.40 9.88
C ASP A 28 10.87 4.53 8.66
N TYR A 29 11.29 3.42 8.06
CA TYR A 29 12.27 3.41 6.97
C TYR A 29 11.68 3.58 5.57
N LEU A 30 10.40 3.29 5.38
CA LEU A 30 9.71 3.44 4.09
C LEU A 30 8.34 4.09 4.27
N ILE A 31 8.02 5.03 3.37
CA ILE A 31 6.74 5.75 3.33
C ILE A 31 6.37 6.27 4.74
N SER A 32 7.32 6.91 5.38
CA SER A 32 7.14 7.51 6.70
C SER A 32 7.23 9.04 6.63
N PRO A 33 6.75 9.77 7.65
CA PRO A 33 6.92 11.22 7.72
C PRO A 33 8.39 11.67 7.67
N ALA A 34 9.33 10.81 8.08
CA ALA A 34 10.77 11.11 8.08
C ALA A 34 11.39 11.02 6.69
N VAL A 35 11.01 10.04 5.88
CA VAL A 35 11.61 9.78 4.56
C VAL A 35 10.75 10.22 3.39
N PHE A 36 9.46 10.42 3.61
CA PHE A 36 8.50 10.85 2.59
C PHE A 36 7.42 11.79 3.19
N PRO A 37 7.80 12.97 3.72
CA PRO A 37 6.88 13.87 4.40
C PRO A 37 5.73 14.37 3.52
N THR A 38 5.94 14.57 2.23
CA THR A 38 4.90 15.05 1.30
C THR A 38 3.77 14.04 1.07
N TYR A 39 3.98 12.76 1.30
CA TYR A 39 2.90 11.77 1.27
C TYR A 39 1.83 12.07 2.33
N PHE A 40 2.23 12.67 3.45
CA PHE A 40 1.35 13.00 4.57
C PHE A 40 0.79 14.44 4.52
N ILE A 41 1.32 15.29 3.60
CA ILE A 41 0.89 16.68 3.41
C ILE A 41 0.29 16.79 2.00
N LYS A 42 -0.98 16.42 1.87
CA LYS A 42 -1.68 16.30 0.57
C LYS A 42 -1.77 17.60 -0.25
N ASP A 43 -1.55 18.76 0.37
CA ASP A 43 -1.82 20.07 -0.25
C ASP A 43 -0.60 20.71 -0.96
N LYS A 44 0.59 20.06 -1.00
CA LYS A 44 1.81 20.66 -1.58
C LYS A 44 2.49 19.76 -2.62
N VAL A 45 1.89 19.66 -3.78
CA VAL A 45 2.39 18.86 -4.91
C VAL A 45 3.75 19.30 -5.45
N SER A 46 4.16 20.56 -5.26
CA SER A 46 5.40 21.11 -5.81
C SER A 46 6.70 20.58 -5.17
N ALA A 47 6.63 20.08 -3.93
CA ALA A 47 7.78 19.51 -3.22
C ALA A 47 7.87 17.97 -3.34
N PHE A 48 6.96 17.35 -4.08
CA PHE A 48 6.77 15.91 -4.16
C PHE A 48 7.98 15.15 -4.68
N GLY A 49 8.64 15.63 -5.75
CA GLY A 49 9.73 14.93 -6.38
C GLY A 49 10.95 14.68 -5.48
N ILE A 50 11.33 15.66 -4.64
CA ILE A 50 12.52 15.60 -3.78
C ILE A 50 12.32 14.56 -2.66
N ASN A 51 11.15 14.53 -2.05
CA ASN A 51 10.90 13.68 -0.88
C ASN A 51 10.67 12.21 -1.22
N CYS A 52 10.08 11.90 -2.38
CA CYS A 52 9.95 10.52 -2.81
C CYS A 52 11.28 9.92 -3.28
N GLU A 53 12.21 10.73 -3.75
CA GLU A 53 13.54 10.28 -4.15
C GLU A 53 14.33 9.70 -2.97
N LEU A 54 14.27 10.33 -1.79
CA LEU A 54 14.95 9.82 -0.60
C LEU A 54 14.41 8.43 -0.20
N ASP A 55 13.11 8.26 -0.16
CA ASP A 55 12.46 6.98 0.14
C ASP A 55 12.89 5.88 -0.87
N ILE A 56 12.86 6.21 -2.16
CA ILE A 56 13.23 5.29 -3.23
C ILE A 56 14.72 4.91 -3.16
N ARG A 57 15.59 5.84 -2.86
CA ARG A 57 17.03 5.59 -2.71
C ARG A 57 17.33 4.74 -1.48
N ILE A 58 16.68 4.99 -0.35
CA ILE A 58 16.82 4.13 0.84
C ILE A 58 16.39 2.69 0.50
N PHE A 59 15.26 2.53 -0.17
CA PHE A 59 14.81 1.22 -0.61
C PHE A 59 15.80 0.56 -1.57
N GLY A 60 16.19 1.24 -2.65
CA GLY A 60 17.04 0.68 -3.70
C GLY A 60 18.48 0.40 -3.25
N MET A 61 19.03 1.26 -2.39
CA MET A 61 20.45 1.16 -1.97
C MET A 61 20.66 0.31 -0.73
N ARG A 62 19.66 0.17 0.14
CA ARG A 62 19.84 -0.47 1.46
C ARG A 62 18.92 -1.65 1.67
N ILE A 63 17.61 -1.49 1.44
CA ILE A 63 16.63 -2.51 1.80
C ILE A 63 16.61 -3.62 0.75
N ALA A 64 16.45 -3.28 -0.50
CA ALA A 64 16.34 -4.28 -1.57
C ALA A 64 17.58 -5.18 -1.70
N PRO A 65 18.84 -4.66 -1.67
CA PRO A 65 20.00 -5.51 -1.68
C PRO A 65 20.13 -6.41 -0.43
N ALA A 66 19.79 -5.88 0.74
CA ALA A 66 19.86 -6.65 2.00
C ALA A 66 18.88 -7.84 2.02
N LEU A 67 17.75 -7.72 1.30
CA LEU A 67 16.73 -8.76 1.21
C LEU A 67 16.77 -9.54 -0.12
N GLY A 68 17.74 -9.26 -1.01
CA GLY A 68 17.84 -9.90 -2.32
C GLY A 68 16.65 -9.60 -3.24
N MET A 69 16.01 -8.43 -3.09
CA MET A 69 14.85 -8.06 -3.89
C MET A 69 15.27 -7.63 -5.30
N THR A 70 14.65 -8.22 -6.30
CA THR A 70 14.87 -7.92 -7.73
C THR A 70 13.64 -7.29 -8.39
N HIS A 71 12.48 -7.36 -7.73
CA HIS A 71 11.21 -6.87 -8.26
C HIS A 71 10.41 -6.14 -7.19
N ARG A 72 9.68 -5.10 -7.62
CA ARG A 72 8.68 -4.41 -6.82
C ARG A 72 7.36 -4.33 -7.58
N PHE A 73 6.28 -4.74 -6.94
CA PHE A 73 4.93 -4.65 -7.49
C PHE A 73 4.19 -3.48 -6.86
N VAL A 74 3.46 -2.73 -7.67
CA VAL A 74 2.58 -1.64 -7.24
C VAL A 74 1.25 -1.73 -7.98
N GLY A 75 0.18 -1.24 -7.37
CA GLY A 75 -1.12 -1.13 -8.04
C GLY A 75 -1.26 0.20 -8.77
N THR A 76 -2.02 0.23 -9.87
CA THR A 76 -2.43 1.50 -10.50
C THR A 76 -3.23 2.33 -9.49
N GLU A 77 -3.09 3.65 -9.54
CA GLU A 77 -3.76 4.55 -8.60
C GLU A 77 -4.54 5.65 -9.35
N PRO A 78 -5.82 5.40 -9.66
CA PRO A 78 -6.65 6.37 -10.39
C PRO A 78 -7.11 7.54 -9.53
N ASP A 79 -7.22 7.36 -8.21
CA ASP A 79 -7.90 8.29 -7.30
C ASP A 79 -6.95 9.22 -6.53
N CYS A 80 -5.65 8.87 -6.44
CA CYS A 80 -4.68 9.62 -5.65
C CYS A 80 -3.47 10.03 -6.51
N SER A 81 -3.42 11.30 -6.91
CA SER A 81 -2.33 11.84 -7.72
C SER A 81 -0.96 11.71 -7.07
N VAL A 82 -0.88 11.79 -5.74
CA VAL A 82 0.38 11.62 -4.99
C VAL A 82 0.91 10.19 -5.13
N THR A 83 0.05 9.19 -5.00
CA THR A 83 0.44 7.78 -5.16
C THR A 83 0.77 7.46 -6.62
N ALA A 84 0.03 8.01 -7.58
CA ALA A 84 0.32 7.84 -9.01
C ALA A 84 1.72 8.39 -9.36
N GLN A 85 2.04 9.61 -8.91
CA GLN A 85 3.37 10.21 -9.10
C GLN A 85 4.47 9.41 -8.40
N TYR A 86 4.20 8.85 -7.21
CA TYR A 86 5.14 7.96 -6.54
C TYR A 86 5.41 6.69 -7.35
N ASN A 87 4.39 6.07 -7.94
CA ASN A 87 4.55 4.94 -8.85
C ASN A 87 5.42 5.29 -10.06
N ASP A 88 5.23 6.48 -10.64
CA ASP A 88 6.07 6.96 -11.75
C ASP A 88 7.54 7.17 -11.34
N CYS A 89 7.77 7.71 -10.14
CA CYS A 89 9.11 7.80 -9.58
C CYS A 89 9.75 6.41 -9.38
N LEU A 90 9.02 5.44 -8.84
CA LEU A 90 9.50 4.06 -8.68
C LEU A 90 9.92 3.45 -10.02
N LYS A 91 9.06 3.58 -11.05
CA LYS A 91 9.34 3.06 -12.40
C LYS A 91 10.55 3.70 -13.05
N ARG A 92 10.81 4.98 -12.75
CA ARG A 92 11.96 5.73 -13.29
C ARG A 92 13.26 5.40 -12.57
N GLU A 93 13.25 5.33 -11.24
CA GLU A 93 14.47 5.29 -10.42
C GLU A 93 14.94 3.87 -10.08
N LEU A 94 14.03 2.94 -9.76
CA LEU A 94 14.40 1.61 -9.28
C LEU A 94 15.17 0.75 -10.30
N PRO A 95 14.92 0.85 -11.63
CA PRO A 95 15.75 0.13 -12.60
C PRO A 95 17.24 0.46 -12.51
N GLY A 96 17.62 1.70 -12.12
CA GLY A 96 19.00 2.10 -11.86
C GLY A 96 19.67 1.34 -10.70
N PHE A 97 18.90 0.70 -9.83
CA PHE A 97 19.36 -0.16 -8.74
C PHE A 97 19.21 -1.67 -9.06
N GLY A 98 18.89 -2.02 -10.31
CA GLY A 98 18.68 -3.41 -10.72
C GLY A 98 17.34 -4.00 -10.27
N ILE A 99 16.37 -3.16 -9.93
CA ILE A 99 15.05 -3.58 -9.44
C ILE A 99 14.00 -3.29 -10.49
N ALA A 100 13.36 -4.33 -11.03
CA ALA A 100 12.23 -4.17 -11.94
C ALA A 100 10.98 -3.71 -11.18
N VAL A 101 10.19 -2.82 -11.79
CA VAL A 101 8.89 -2.37 -11.24
C VAL A 101 7.78 -2.84 -12.16
N THR A 102 6.82 -3.56 -11.59
CA THR A 102 5.61 -3.99 -12.30
C THR A 102 4.40 -3.31 -11.69
N GLU A 103 3.69 -2.54 -12.51
CA GLU A 103 2.43 -1.93 -12.13
C GLU A 103 1.27 -2.84 -12.53
N LEU A 104 0.49 -3.27 -11.54
CA LEU A 104 -0.66 -4.15 -11.73
C LEU A 104 -1.94 -3.33 -11.84
N PRO A 105 -2.89 -3.70 -12.70
CA PRO A 105 -4.19 -3.05 -12.75
C PRO A 105 -4.90 -3.18 -11.40
N ARG A 106 -5.59 -2.13 -10.99
CA ARG A 106 -6.37 -2.14 -9.75
C ARG A 106 -7.53 -3.11 -9.88
N MET A 107 -7.79 -3.85 -8.81
CA MET A 107 -8.94 -4.75 -8.76
C MET A 107 -10.23 -3.93 -8.80
N GLU A 108 -11.15 -4.35 -9.66
CA GLU A 108 -12.48 -3.77 -9.79
C GLU A 108 -13.55 -4.80 -9.46
N ILE A 109 -14.64 -4.34 -8.85
CA ILE A 109 -15.84 -5.12 -8.59
C ILE A 109 -17.01 -4.32 -9.17
N GLU A 110 -17.76 -4.93 -10.11
CA GLU A 110 -18.89 -4.29 -10.81
C GLU A 110 -18.50 -2.97 -11.52
N GLY A 111 -17.26 -2.90 -12.07
CA GLY A 111 -16.75 -1.70 -12.76
C GLY A 111 -16.27 -0.58 -11.84
N GLU A 112 -16.23 -0.81 -10.53
CA GLU A 112 -15.71 0.13 -9.56
C GLU A 112 -14.40 -0.33 -8.93
N ALA A 113 -13.39 0.55 -8.89
CA ALA A 113 -12.12 0.27 -8.23
C ALA A 113 -12.32 0.02 -6.73
N VAL A 114 -11.76 -1.09 -6.24
CA VAL A 114 -11.73 -1.41 -4.81
C VAL A 114 -10.78 -0.46 -4.11
N SER A 115 -11.23 0.19 -3.05
CA SER A 115 -10.39 1.09 -2.26
C SER A 115 -10.66 0.98 -0.76
N ALA A 116 -9.59 1.14 0.03
CA ALA A 116 -9.69 1.16 1.48
C ALA A 116 -10.57 2.31 2.01
N SER A 117 -10.68 3.40 1.25
CA SER A 117 -11.57 4.52 1.60
C SER A 117 -13.05 4.15 1.48
N LYS A 118 -13.41 3.35 0.46
CA LYS A 118 -14.79 2.82 0.31
C LYS A 118 -15.13 1.87 1.46
N VAL A 119 -14.20 0.95 1.79
CA VAL A 119 -14.39 0.00 2.91
C VAL A 119 -14.57 0.73 4.24
N ARG A 120 -13.73 1.73 4.53
CA ARG A 120 -13.85 2.52 5.77
C ARG A 120 -15.19 3.25 5.86
N ARG A 121 -15.66 3.87 4.78
CA ARG A 121 -16.99 4.52 4.75
C ARG A 121 -18.12 3.53 4.99
N ALA A 122 -18.07 2.37 4.33
CA ALA A 122 -19.08 1.32 4.52
C ALA A 122 -19.10 0.81 5.97
N LEU A 123 -17.96 0.67 6.64
CA LEU A 123 -17.89 0.33 8.07
C LEU A 123 -18.49 1.41 8.95
N GLU A 124 -18.18 2.69 8.68
CA GLU A 124 -18.72 3.83 9.43
C GLU A 124 -20.24 3.96 9.30
N SER A 125 -20.81 3.58 8.15
CA SER A 125 -22.25 3.57 7.90
C SER A 125 -22.95 2.26 8.25
N GLY A 126 -22.22 1.24 8.70
CA GLY A 126 -22.79 -0.08 9.03
C GLY A 126 -23.21 -0.92 7.82
N GLU A 127 -22.69 -0.59 6.64
CA GLU A 127 -23.00 -1.29 5.39
C GLU A 127 -22.16 -2.58 5.24
N TRP A 128 -22.44 -3.56 6.10
CA TRP A 128 -21.67 -4.81 6.17
C TRP A 128 -21.64 -5.62 4.87
N SER A 129 -22.70 -5.59 4.08
CA SER A 129 -22.73 -6.24 2.76
C SER A 129 -21.72 -5.64 1.79
N THR A 130 -21.54 -4.32 1.83
CA THR A 130 -20.51 -3.61 1.03
C THR A 130 -19.11 -3.96 1.53
N VAL A 131 -18.89 -4.02 2.83
CA VAL A 131 -17.60 -4.44 3.41
C VAL A 131 -17.25 -5.86 2.97
N GLN A 132 -18.19 -6.82 3.09
CA GLN A 132 -17.98 -8.19 2.65
C GLN A 132 -17.60 -8.29 1.17
N ARG A 133 -18.29 -7.55 0.31
CA ARG A 133 -18.05 -7.55 -1.13
C ARG A 133 -16.67 -6.97 -1.50
N LEU A 134 -16.21 -5.95 -0.79
CA LEU A 134 -14.99 -5.20 -1.12
C LEU A 134 -13.73 -5.70 -0.40
N THR A 135 -13.83 -6.71 0.45
CA THR A 135 -12.69 -7.24 1.22
C THR A 135 -12.53 -8.74 1.02
N PRO A 136 -11.29 -9.28 1.14
CA PRO A 136 -11.10 -10.72 1.24
C PRO A 136 -11.86 -11.30 2.44
N GLU A 137 -12.28 -12.55 2.34
CA GLU A 137 -13.03 -13.27 3.38
C GLU A 137 -12.33 -13.21 4.75
N THR A 138 -11.00 -13.34 4.77
CA THR A 138 -10.18 -13.26 6.00
C THR A 138 -10.26 -11.89 6.66
N THR A 139 -10.23 -10.82 5.85
CA THR A 139 -10.38 -9.44 6.33
C THR A 139 -11.80 -9.18 6.81
N TRP A 140 -12.82 -9.64 6.07
CA TRP A 140 -14.21 -9.49 6.47
C TRP A 140 -14.50 -10.15 7.80
N ARG A 141 -14.05 -11.41 8.02
CA ARG A 141 -14.21 -12.12 9.31
C ARG A 141 -13.54 -11.35 10.44
N TYR A 142 -12.31 -10.89 10.23
CA TYR A 142 -11.59 -10.09 11.23
C TYR A 142 -12.35 -8.82 11.60
N LEU A 143 -12.89 -8.10 10.61
CA LEU A 143 -13.66 -6.89 10.87
C LEU A 143 -14.94 -7.17 11.64
N ARG A 144 -15.61 -8.30 11.39
CA ARG A 144 -16.77 -8.74 12.17
C ARG A 144 -16.41 -9.04 13.62
N GLU A 145 -15.31 -9.75 13.85
CA GLU A 145 -14.82 -10.07 15.20
C GLU A 145 -14.51 -8.82 16.05
N GLU A 146 -14.03 -7.75 15.42
CA GLU A 146 -13.55 -6.54 16.11
C GLU A 146 -14.62 -5.43 16.25
N TRP A 147 -15.66 -5.42 15.39
CA TRP A 147 -16.64 -4.32 15.31
C TRP A 147 -18.11 -4.74 15.49
N GLU A 148 -18.44 -6.03 15.57
CA GLU A 148 -19.75 -6.53 16.03
C GLU A 148 -19.70 -6.99 17.49
#